data_a5bc530d103a292508e699cd18fad66c
#
_entry.id   a5bc530d103a292508e699cd18fad66c
#
_cell.length_a   1.000
_cell.length_b   1.000
_cell.length_c   1.000
_cell.angle_alpha   90.00
_cell.angle_beta   90.00
_cell.angle_gamma   90.00
#
_symmetry.space_group_name_H-M   'P 1'
#
loop_
_entity.id
_entity.type
_entity.pdbx_description
1 polymer ?
#
loop_
_entity_poly.entity_id
_entity_poly.type
_entity_poly.pdbx_seq_one_letter_code
_entity_poly.pdbx_strand_id
1 'polypeptide(L)'
;MSGKNNITVRKQKIWKTHTKAKLVFFLVLTALLLFVAAFAKYLCPYDPYAQDLALAQKPPGPEHLLGTDRYGRDMLSRVIIGSTTSIYATLLLVAVITVVGTAIGIFCGWKGGKADTVLMRISDLFLAFPGLVFALAVAGVLGGGIQNAIIALAVISWPKFARLARGL
;
A
#
# COMPACT_ATOMS: atom_id res chain seq x y z
N MET A 1 7.12 -50.52 -6.40
CA MET A 1 7.65 -49.11 -6.43
C MET A 1 6.68 -48.07 -7.01
N SER A 2 5.45 -48.42 -7.37
CA SER A 2 4.48 -47.52 -8.05
C SER A 2 3.66 -46.59 -7.14
N GLY A 3 3.55 -46.85 -5.84
CA GLY A 3 2.64 -46.09 -4.96
C GLY A 3 3.17 -44.71 -4.48
N LYS A 4 4.49 -44.50 -4.42
CA LYS A 4 5.09 -43.23 -3.95
C LYS A 4 4.91 -42.07 -4.97
N ASN A 5 4.91 -42.36 -6.27
CA ASN A 5 4.77 -41.36 -7.31
C ASN A 5 3.35 -40.77 -7.37
N ASN A 6 2.32 -41.58 -7.10
CA ASN A 6 0.93 -41.08 -7.14
C ASN A 6 0.59 -40.14 -5.97
N ILE A 7 1.22 -40.35 -4.78
CA ILE A 7 0.98 -39.49 -3.61
C ILE A 7 1.63 -38.11 -3.80
N THR A 8 2.84 -38.06 -4.36
CA THR A 8 3.56 -36.80 -4.62
C THR A 8 2.86 -35.98 -5.71
N VAL A 9 2.40 -36.60 -6.78
CA VAL A 9 1.66 -35.92 -7.87
C VAL A 9 0.31 -35.38 -7.36
N ARG A 10 -0.39 -36.15 -6.51
CA ARG A 10 -1.67 -35.71 -5.93
C ARG A 10 -1.48 -34.53 -4.95
N LYS A 11 -0.44 -34.56 -4.11
CA LYS A 11 -0.09 -33.43 -3.21
C LYS A 11 0.27 -32.17 -4.01
N GLN A 12 1.06 -32.29 -5.07
CA GLN A 12 1.41 -31.14 -5.92
C GLN A 12 0.18 -30.55 -6.62
N LYS A 13 -0.76 -31.36 -7.09
CA LYS A 13 -1.99 -30.90 -7.74
C LYS A 13 -2.91 -30.17 -6.78
N ILE A 14 -3.07 -30.68 -5.55
CA ILE A 14 -3.86 -30.05 -4.50
C ILE A 14 -3.22 -28.70 -4.10
N TRP A 15 -1.90 -28.67 -3.94
CA TRP A 15 -1.17 -27.46 -3.57
C TRP A 15 -1.31 -26.36 -4.64
N LYS A 16 -1.17 -26.72 -5.92
CA LYS A 16 -1.36 -25.79 -7.06
C LYS A 16 -2.80 -25.25 -7.15
N THR A 17 -3.81 -26.07 -6.83
CA THR A 17 -5.21 -25.63 -6.85
C THR A 17 -5.52 -24.66 -5.73
N HIS A 18 -5.05 -24.91 -4.51
CA HIS A 18 -5.19 -23.99 -3.38
C HIS A 18 -4.44 -22.66 -3.60
N THR A 19 -3.28 -22.70 -4.25
CA THR A 19 -2.50 -21.49 -4.58
C THR A 19 -3.22 -20.65 -5.62
N LYS A 20 -3.78 -21.28 -6.65
CA LYS A 20 -4.59 -20.56 -7.67
C LYS A 20 -5.84 -19.93 -7.07
N ALA A 21 -6.57 -20.66 -6.21
CA ALA A 21 -7.76 -20.14 -5.55
C ALA A 21 -7.44 -18.93 -4.66
N LYS A 22 -6.35 -19.00 -3.88
CA LYS A 22 -5.86 -17.86 -3.08
C LYS A 22 -5.48 -16.67 -3.95
N LEU A 23 -4.76 -16.91 -5.04
CA LEU A 23 -4.37 -15.86 -5.97
C LEU A 23 -5.58 -15.17 -6.57
N VAL A 24 -6.55 -15.94 -7.08
CA VAL A 24 -7.80 -15.39 -7.62
C VAL A 24 -8.57 -14.60 -6.56
N PHE A 25 -8.67 -15.12 -5.34
CA PHE A 25 -9.32 -14.42 -4.23
C PHE A 25 -8.67 -13.05 -3.95
N PHE A 26 -7.33 -13.00 -3.85
CA PHE A 26 -6.64 -11.74 -3.61
C PHE A 26 -6.70 -10.78 -4.80
N LEU A 27 -6.68 -11.30 -6.03
CA LEU A 27 -6.86 -10.46 -7.23
C LEU A 27 -8.27 -9.85 -7.27
N VAL A 28 -9.30 -10.62 -6.97
CA VAL A 28 -10.68 -10.12 -6.90
C VAL A 28 -10.82 -9.08 -5.80
N LEU A 29 -10.24 -9.34 -4.62
CA LEU A 29 -10.27 -8.37 -3.51
C LEU A 29 -9.55 -7.07 -3.88
N THR A 30 -8.38 -7.16 -4.52
CA THR A 30 -7.64 -5.99 -4.99
C THR A 30 -8.43 -5.22 -6.06
N ALA A 31 -9.01 -5.94 -7.02
CA ALA A 31 -9.85 -5.32 -8.05
C ALA A 31 -11.08 -4.62 -7.45
N LEU A 32 -11.70 -5.22 -6.43
CA LEU A 32 -12.83 -4.62 -5.70
C LEU A 32 -12.41 -3.32 -4.98
N LEU A 33 -11.27 -3.33 -4.29
CA LEU A 33 -10.75 -2.14 -3.61
C LEU A 33 -10.43 -1.01 -4.61
N LEU A 34 -9.81 -1.35 -5.74
CA LEU A 34 -9.53 -0.37 -6.81
C LEU A 34 -10.83 0.17 -7.43
N PHE A 35 -11.82 -0.68 -7.62
CA PHE A 35 -13.14 -0.28 -8.10
C PHE A 35 -13.82 0.69 -7.14
N VAL A 36 -13.86 0.36 -5.85
CA VAL A 36 -14.42 1.26 -4.82
C VAL A 36 -13.70 2.60 -4.80
N ALA A 37 -12.37 2.62 -4.87
CA ALA A 37 -11.60 3.85 -4.90
C ALA A 37 -11.85 4.69 -6.17
N ALA A 38 -11.95 4.03 -7.34
CA ALA A 38 -12.19 4.73 -8.61
C ALA A 38 -13.61 5.32 -8.70
N PHE A 39 -14.59 4.62 -8.15
CA PHE A 39 -16.00 5.00 -8.21
C PHE A 39 -16.53 5.55 -6.88
N ALA A 40 -15.66 5.89 -5.93
CA ALA A 40 -16.03 6.33 -4.59
C ALA A 40 -17.07 7.46 -4.59
N LYS A 41 -16.90 8.45 -5.47
CA LYS A 41 -17.83 9.59 -5.58
C LYS A 41 -19.27 9.17 -5.93
N TYR A 42 -19.42 8.10 -6.71
CA TYR A 42 -20.73 7.57 -7.13
C TYR A 42 -21.31 6.57 -6.13
N LEU A 43 -20.44 5.98 -5.30
CA LEU A 43 -20.81 4.97 -4.31
C LEU A 43 -21.19 5.60 -2.96
N CYS A 44 -20.87 6.88 -2.72
CA CYS A 44 -21.24 7.58 -1.49
C CYS A 44 -22.76 7.83 -1.46
N PRO A 45 -23.49 7.31 -0.47
CA PRO A 45 -24.93 7.57 -0.35
C PRO A 45 -25.25 9.03 0.04
N TYR A 46 -24.32 9.68 0.74
CA TYR A 46 -24.43 11.08 1.16
C TYR A 46 -23.17 11.85 0.81
N ASP A 47 -23.24 13.20 0.83
CA ASP A 47 -22.04 14.02 0.72
C ASP A 47 -21.13 13.78 1.95
N PRO A 48 -19.92 13.26 1.77
CA PRO A 48 -19.01 12.94 2.87
C PRO A 48 -18.51 14.15 3.66
N TYR A 49 -18.73 15.36 3.14
CA TYR A 49 -18.29 16.63 3.74
C TYR A 49 -19.45 17.45 4.34
N ALA A 50 -20.71 17.15 3.98
CA ALA A 50 -21.87 17.83 4.56
C ALA A 50 -21.93 17.61 6.06
N GLN A 51 -22.09 18.70 6.81
CA GLN A 51 -22.16 18.68 8.28
C GLN A 51 -23.57 19.02 8.72
N ASP A 52 -24.12 18.21 9.62
CA ASP A 52 -25.39 18.48 10.28
C ASP A 52 -25.28 18.10 11.77
N LEU A 53 -25.12 19.10 12.60
CA LEU A 53 -24.96 18.92 14.05
C LEU A 53 -26.18 18.28 14.72
N ALA A 54 -27.37 18.36 14.12
CA ALA A 54 -28.56 17.67 14.63
C ALA A 54 -28.45 16.14 14.50
N LEU A 55 -27.60 15.68 13.57
CA LEU A 55 -27.30 14.27 13.33
C LEU A 55 -26.03 13.81 14.03
N ALA A 56 -25.39 14.65 14.87
CA ALA A 56 -24.11 14.32 15.50
C ALA A 56 -24.19 13.04 16.34
N GLN A 57 -23.23 12.15 16.15
CA GLN A 57 -23.05 10.91 16.90
C GLN A 57 -24.27 9.97 16.88
N LYS A 58 -25.09 9.98 15.84
CA LYS A 58 -26.15 8.99 15.68
C LYS A 58 -25.54 7.59 15.50
N PRO A 59 -26.11 6.58 16.19
CA PRO A 59 -25.70 5.19 16.00
C PRO A 59 -26.05 4.68 14.61
N PRO A 60 -25.44 3.54 14.17
CA PRO A 60 -25.81 2.87 12.94
C PRO A 60 -27.32 2.61 12.83
N GLY A 61 -27.89 2.91 11.67
CA GLY A 61 -29.32 2.79 11.40
C GLY A 61 -29.64 2.80 9.91
N PRO A 62 -30.95 2.69 9.55
CA PRO A 62 -31.35 2.62 8.14
C PRO A 62 -30.94 3.83 7.30
N GLU A 63 -30.93 5.02 7.90
CA GLU A 63 -30.54 6.27 7.22
C GLU A 63 -29.01 6.38 7.11
N HIS A 64 -28.28 6.00 8.16
CA HIS A 64 -26.82 6.04 8.22
C HIS A 64 -26.28 4.68 8.64
N LEU A 65 -25.89 3.83 7.67
CA LEU A 65 -25.52 2.43 7.89
C LEU A 65 -24.37 2.26 8.90
N LEU A 66 -23.41 3.16 8.93
CA LEU A 66 -22.30 3.18 9.90
C LEU A 66 -22.46 4.32 10.94
N GLY A 67 -23.64 4.94 11.01
CA GLY A 67 -23.88 6.09 11.86
C GLY A 67 -23.19 7.36 11.36
N THR A 68 -23.14 8.38 12.22
CA THR A 68 -22.57 9.69 11.93
C THR A 68 -21.44 10.03 12.89
N ASP A 69 -20.53 10.91 12.47
CA ASP A 69 -19.44 11.40 13.30
C ASP A 69 -19.89 12.56 14.21
N ARG A 70 -18.94 13.13 14.97
CA ARG A 70 -19.18 14.26 15.88
C ARG A 70 -19.70 15.54 15.19
N TYR A 71 -19.57 15.62 13.88
CA TYR A 71 -20.06 16.73 13.07
C TYR A 71 -21.33 16.38 12.29
N GLY A 72 -21.91 15.20 12.53
CA GLY A 72 -23.11 14.72 11.84
C GLY A 72 -22.88 14.23 10.41
N ARG A 73 -21.60 14.02 10.01
CA ARG A 73 -21.27 13.53 8.66
C ARG A 73 -21.44 12.02 8.58
N ASP A 74 -21.93 11.51 7.45
CA ASP A 74 -22.12 10.08 7.24
C ASP A 74 -20.81 9.30 7.23
N MET A 75 -20.67 8.35 8.16
CA MET A 75 -19.43 7.59 8.33
C MET A 75 -19.15 6.65 7.15
N LEU A 76 -20.19 6.05 6.53
CA LEU A 76 -20.00 5.17 5.38
C LEU A 76 -19.43 5.95 4.16
N SER A 77 -20.03 7.08 3.83
CA SER A 77 -19.58 7.96 2.75
C SER A 77 -18.13 8.43 3.00
N ARG A 78 -17.77 8.73 4.23
CA ARG A 78 -16.41 9.12 4.61
C ARG A 78 -15.40 8.00 4.48
N VAL A 79 -15.74 6.77 4.82
CA VAL A 79 -14.86 5.60 4.61
C VAL A 79 -14.65 5.34 3.12
N ILE A 80 -15.73 5.42 2.32
CA ILE A 80 -15.66 5.22 0.87
C ILE A 80 -14.77 6.28 0.22
N ILE A 81 -15.00 7.57 0.50
CA ILE A 81 -14.18 8.64 -0.12
C ILE A 81 -12.75 8.65 0.42
N GLY A 82 -12.54 8.30 1.71
CA GLY A 82 -11.22 8.15 2.31
C GLY A 82 -10.40 7.04 1.68
N SER A 83 -11.04 5.98 1.18
CA SER A 83 -10.38 4.89 0.48
C SER A 83 -9.67 5.38 -0.79
N THR A 84 -10.24 6.34 -1.50
CA THR A 84 -9.64 6.97 -2.69
C THR A 84 -8.26 7.54 -2.37
N THR A 85 -8.21 8.39 -1.36
CA THR A 85 -6.96 9.04 -0.94
C THR A 85 -5.91 8.03 -0.51
N SER A 86 -6.29 7.04 0.30
CA SER A 86 -5.37 6.02 0.81
C SER A 86 -4.83 5.11 -0.31
N ILE A 87 -5.70 4.66 -1.21
CA ILE A 87 -5.31 3.75 -2.29
C ILE A 87 -4.43 4.47 -3.31
N TYR A 88 -4.81 5.68 -3.76
CA TYR A 88 -3.98 6.42 -4.70
C TYR A 88 -2.62 6.83 -4.11
N ALA A 89 -2.59 7.26 -2.84
CA ALA A 89 -1.34 7.57 -2.15
C ALA A 89 -0.42 6.35 -2.07
N THR A 90 -0.97 5.17 -1.74
CA THR A 90 -0.20 3.92 -1.67
C THR A 90 0.30 3.50 -3.05
N LEU A 91 -0.54 3.55 -4.09
CA LEU A 91 -0.12 3.22 -5.45
C LEU A 91 1.00 4.13 -5.95
N LEU A 92 0.87 5.44 -5.72
CA LEU A 92 1.90 6.41 -6.09
C LEU A 92 3.20 6.13 -5.34
N LEU A 93 3.13 5.90 -4.02
CA LEU A 93 4.30 5.57 -3.22
C LEU A 93 4.99 4.31 -3.75
N VAL A 94 4.25 3.22 -3.95
CA VAL A 94 4.80 1.95 -4.44
C VAL A 94 5.41 2.12 -5.83
N ALA A 95 4.76 2.86 -6.73
CA ALA A 95 5.30 3.15 -8.05
C ALA A 95 6.64 3.89 -7.96
N VAL A 96 6.70 4.96 -7.16
CA VAL A 96 7.93 5.75 -6.98
C VAL A 96 9.06 4.91 -6.40
N ILE A 97 8.84 4.18 -5.30
CA ILE A 97 9.90 3.39 -4.67
C ILE A 97 10.35 2.22 -5.55
N THR A 98 9.43 1.63 -6.31
CA THR A 98 9.76 0.54 -7.25
C THR A 98 10.61 1.07 -8.40
N VAL A 99 10.19 2.15 -9.05
CA VAL A 99 10.94 2.72 -10.19
C VAL A 99 12.31 3.21 -9.74
N VAL A 100 12.37 4.05 -8.71
CA VAL A 100 13.64 4.63 -8.22
C VAL A 100 14.56 3.56 -7.65
N GLY A 101 14.03 2.70 -6.76
CA GLY A 101 14.83 1.65 -6.14
C GLY A 101 15.35 0.63 -7.16
N THR A 102 14.49 0.18 -8.08
CA THR A 102 14.89 -0.77 -9.12
C THR A 102 15.93 -0.15 -10.08
N ALA A 103 15.76 1.10 -10.50
CA ALA A 103 16.71 1.79 -11.36
C ALA A 103 18.10 1.89 -10.69
N ILE A 104 18.15 2.27 -9.42
CA ILE A 104 19.40 2.32 -8.64
C ILE A 104 19.99 0.91 -8.48
N GLY A 105 19.17 -0.09 -8.18
CA GLY A 105 19.61 -1.47 -8.00
C GLY A 105 20.23 -2.06 -9.27
N ILE A 106 19.55 -1.91 -10.42
CA ILE A 106 20.04 -2.34 -11.73
C ILE A 106 21.34 -1.62 -12.09
N PHE A 107 21.41 -0.30 -11.88
CA PHE A 107 22.63 0.47 -12.13
C PHE A 107 23.80 -0.04 -11.29
N CYS A 108 23.59 -0.32 -10.00
CA CYS A 108 24.58 -0.87 -9.10
C CYS A 108 25.04 -2.27 -9.54
N GLY A 109 24.12 -3.15 -9.88
CA GLY A 109 24.41 -4.51 -10.34
C GLY A 109 25.17 -4.54 -11.66
N TRP A 110 24.79 -3.64 -12.60
CA TRP A 110 25.45 -3.55 -13.91
C TRP A 110 26.86 -2.94 -13.85
N LYS A 111 27.01 -1.81 -13.14
CA LYS A 111 28.28 -1.06 -13.10
C LYS A 111 29.29 -1.65 -12.13
N GLY A 112 28.83 -2.17 -11.00
CA GLY A 112 29.69 -2.72 -9.95
C GLY A 112 30.70 -1.70 -9.37
N GLY A 113 31.77 -2.22 -8.77
CA GLY A 113 32.92 -1.43 -8.32
C GLY A 113 32.61 -0.34 -7.31
N LYS A 114 33.25 0.82 -7.43
CA LYS A 114 33.14 1.93 -6.48
C LYS A 114 31.73 2.55 -6.42
N ALA A 115 31.05 2.64 -7.58
CA ALA A 115 29.70 3.21 -7.64
C ALA A 115 28.70 2.36 -6.86
N ASP A 116 28.74 1.05 -7.03
CA ASP A 116 27.94 0.10 -6.28
C ASP A 116 28.24 0.19 -4.78
N THR A 117 29.52 0.18 -4.40
CA THR A 117 29.92 0.27 -3.00
C THR A 117 29.41 1.55 -2.33
N VAL A 118 29.53 2.70 -2.99
CA VAL A 118 29.07 3.99 -2.41
C VAL A 118 27.54 4.01 -2.27
N LEU A 119 26.78 3.65 -3.31
CA LEU A 119 25.32 3.67 -3.28
C LEU A 119 24.76 2.67 -2.25
N MET A 120 25.37 1.50 -2.13
CA MET A 120 24.97 0.52 -1.12
C MET A 120 25.33 0.97 0.31
N ARG A 121 26.44 1.69 0.53
CA ARG A 121 26.74 2.31 1.82
C ARG A 121 25.73 3.39 2.21
N ILE A 122 25.32 4.23 1.24
CA ILE A 122 24.24 5.18 1.46
C ILE A 122 22.94 4.43 1.83
N SER A 123 22.62 3.37 1.09
CA SER A 123 21.47 2.50 1.39
C SER A 123 21.55 1.94 2.83
N ASP A 124 22.75 1.53 3.29
CA ASP A 124 22.97 1.02 4.65
C ASP A 124 22.65 2.07 5.72
N LEU A 125 23.03 3.33 5.48
CA LEU A 125 22.72 4.44 6.40
C LEU A 125 21.22 4.62 6.56
N PHE A 126 20.45 4.62 5.46
CA PHE A 126 19.00 4.72 5.55
C PHE A 126 18.36 3.54 6.30
N LEU A 127 18.90 2.34 6.15
CA LEU A 127 18.36 1.14 6.79
C LEU A 127 18.81 0.98 8.26
N ALA A 128 19.82 1.71 8.69
CA ALA A 128 20.28 1.73 10.07
C ALA A 128 19.30 2.48 11.00
N PHE A 129 18.51 3.40 10.46
CA PHE A 129 17.52 4.14 11.24
C PHE A 129 16.18 3.38 11.33
N PRO A 130 15.46 3.48 12.46
CA PRO A 130 14.08 3.03 12.56
C PRO A 130 13.21 3.77 11.54
N GLY A 131 12.73 3.05 10.50
CA GLY A 131 12.11 3.63 9.31
C GLY A 131 10.97 4.61 9.61
N LEU A 132 10.05 4.23 10.53
CA LEU A 132 8.94 5.11 10.89
C LEU A 132 9.40 6.39 11.58
N VAL A 133 10.41 6.32 12.45
CA VAL A 133 10.93 7.51 13.18
C VAL A 133 11.55 8.49 12.19
N PHE A 134 12.35 7.99 11.25
CA PHE A 134 12.96 8.82 10.21
C PHE A 134 11.89 9.42 9.27
N ALA A 135 10.90 8.62 8.84
CA ALA A 135 9.81 9.12 8.00
C ALA A 135 9.02 10.23 8.69
N LEU A 136 8.73 10.09 9.99
CA LEU A 136 8.05 11.12 10.78
C LEU A 136 8.90 12.39 10.91
N ALA A 137 10.21 12.27 11.13
CA ALA A 137 11.11 13.42 11.20
C ALA A 137 11.14 14.17 9.85
N VAL A 138 11.29 13.46 8.73
CA VAL A 138 11.28 14.05 7.38
C VAL A 138 9.93 14.69 7.08
N ALA A 139 8.81 14.02 7.38
CA ALA A 139 7.47 14.57 7.17
C ALA A 139 7.23 15.82 8.05
N GLY A 140 7.76 15.84 9.28
CA GLY A 140 7.70 16.98 10.18
C GLY A 140 8.43 18.21 9.62
N VAL A 141 9.60 18.01 9.03
CA VAL A 141 10.39 19.09 8.39
C VAL A 141 9.71 19.60 7.11
N LEU A 142 9.13 18.72 6.32
CA LEU A 142 8.43 19.07 5.06
C LEU A 142 7.07 19.73 5.30
N GLY A 143 6.55 19.68 6.52
CA GLY A 143 5.20 20.08 6.86
C GLY A 143 4.16 18.97 6.67
N GLY A 144 2.95 19.19 7.19
CA GLY A 144 1.86 18.21 7.10
C GLY A 144 1.39 17.97 5.66
N GLY A 145 0.60 16.91 5.49
CA GLY A 145 -0.04 16.57 4.22
C GLY A 145 0.42 15.24 3.64
N ILE A 146 -0.44 14.69 2.78
CA ILE A 146 -0.26 13.35 2.24
C ILE A 146 0.91 13.28 1.24
N GLN A 147 1.15 14.37 0.51
CA GLN A 147 2.25 14.46 -0.45
C GLN A 147 3.60 14.41 0.25
N ASN A 148 3.76 15.16 1.34
CA ASN A 148 4.97 15.16 2.14
C ASN A 148 5.20 13.81 2.84
N ALA A 149 4.13 13.14 3.27
CA ALA A 149 4.21 11.78 3.80
C ALA A 149 4.69 10.77 2.73
N ILE A 150 4.20 10.87 1.49
CA ILE A 150 4.65 10.03 0.38
C ILE A 150 6.14 10.26 0.10
N ILE A 151 6.60 11.51 0.04
CA ILE A 151 8.01 11.85 -0.16
C ILE A 151 8.87 11.27 0.97
N ALA A 152 8.47 11.50 2.22
CA ALA A 152 9.20 10.99 3.40
C ALA A 152 9.33 9.46 3.37
N LEU A 153 8.23 8.75 3.07
CA LEU A 153 8.22 7.30 2.96
C LEU A 153 9.02 6.79 1.74
N ALA A 154 8.99 7.51 0.62
CA ALA A 154 9.76 7.15 -0.56
C ALA A 154 11.28 7.26 -0.29
N VAL A 155 11.71 8.36 0.33
CA VAL A 155 13.11 8.61 0.69
C VAL A 155 13.69 7.50 1.58
N ILE A 156 12.89 6.89 2.43
CA ILE A 156 13.38 5.85 3.33
C ILE A 156 13.20 4.43 2.79
N SER A 157 12.32 4.24 1.81
CA SER A 157 11.93 2.89 1.36
C SER A 157 12.68 2.41 0.11
N TRP A 158 13.22 3.32 -0.73
CA TRP A 158 13.94 2.95 -1.95
C TRP A 158 15.11 1.97 -1.73
N PRO A 159 15.87 2.00 -0.58
CA PRO A 159 17.01 1.10 -0.40
C PRO A 159 16.63 -0.39 -0.40
N LYS A 160 15.43 -0.73 0.12
CA LYS A 160 14.94 -2.11 0.13
C LYS A 160 14.76 -2.64 -1.29
N PHE A 161 14.17 -1.83 -2.17
CA PHE A 161 13.95 -2.17 -3.57
C PHE A 161 15.26 -2.19 -4.36
N ALA A 162 16.17 -1.23 -4.09
CA ALA A 162 17.48 -1.19 -4.72
C ALA A 162 18.31 -2.46 -4.42
N ARG A 163 18.31 -2.91 -3.17
CA ARG A 163 18.99 -4.16 -2.79
C ARG A 163 18.38 -5.40 -3.42
N LEU A 164 17.05 -5.45 -3.48
CA LEU A 164 16.36 -6.56 -4.11
C LEU A 164 16.72 -6.64 -5.60
N ALA A 165 16.61 -5.52 -6.32
CA ALA A 165 16.90 -5.45 -7.74
C ALA A 165 18.38 -5.68 -8.08
N ARG A 166 19.31 -5.27 -7.18
CA ARG A 166 20.75 -5.55 -7.34
C ARG A 166 21.07 -7.04 -7.18
N GLY A 167 20.30 -7.76 -6.36
CA GLY A 167 20.54 -9.18 -6.07
C GLY A 167 20.00 -10.15 -7.12
N LEU A 168 19.21 -9.67 -8.09
CA LEU A 168 18.67 -10.45 -9.22
C LEU A 168 19.63 -10.47 -10.39
#